data_906955fd523d7ed7a212d57b705c6d7e
#
_entry.id   906955fd523d7ed7a212d57b705c6d7e
#
_cell.length_a   1.000
_cell.length_b   1.000
_cell.length_c   1.000
_cell.angle_alpha   90.00
_cell.angle_beta   90.00
_cell.angle_gamma   90.00
#
_symmetry.space_group_name_H-M   'P 1'
#
loop_
_entity.id
_entity.type
_entity.pdbx_description
1 polymer ?
#
loop_
_entity_poly.entity_id
_entity_poly.type
_entity_poly.pdbx_seq_one_letter_code
_entity_poly.pdbx_strand_id
1 'polypeptide(L)'
;MKIALTVGHSLLKNGCYTGATGKKYGGCNEYKWCKAFSKQVAAALRKNGHIVHRIVCPEKSFLSPSQERPYKLDRINAGNYDLVIELHLNAPCRCSLTTLRICQTMTSKRYVIL
;
A
#
# COMPACT_ATOMS: atom_id res chain seq x y z
N MET A 1 3.35 2.63 18.93
CA MET A 1 3.48 1.42 18.11
C MET A 1 4.47 1.65 16.97
N LYS A 2 5.10 0.60 16.51
CA LYS A 2 5.91 0.59 15.29
C LYS A 2 5.07 0.10 14.12
N ILE A 3 4.88 0.95 13.12
CA ILE A 3 3.92 0.73 12.03
C ILE A 3 4.67 0.64 10.69
N ALA A 4 4.37 -0.40 9.90
CA ALA A 4 4.70 -0.43 8.48
C ALA A 4 3.53 0.14 7.67
N LEU A 5 3.77 1.21 6.93
CA LEU A 5 2.80 1.79 6.02
C LEU A 5 3.21 1.46 4.59
N THR A 6 2.47 0.57 3.95
CA THR A 6 2.76 0.11 2.60
C THR A 6 1.84 0.76 1.58
N VAL A 7 2.30 0.88 0.36
CA VAL A 7 1.52 1.38 -0.79
C VAL A 7 1.22 0.21 -1.70
N GLY A 8 -0.05 0.02 -2.06
CA GLY A 8 -0.45 -0.95 -3.05
C GLY A 8 0.13 -0.65 -4.42
N HIS A 9 0.35 -1.70 -5.20
CA HIS A 9 0.80 -1.62 -6.58
C HIS A 9 2.23 -1.05 -6.79
N SER A 10 2.63 -0.96 -8.04
CA SER A 10 3.92 -0.42 -8.46
C SER A 10 3.90 0.12 -9.89
N LEU A 11 4.99 0.77 -10.28
CA LEU A 11 5.32 1.09 -11.65
C LEU A 11 6.38 0.09 -12.14
N LEU A 12 6.02 -0.75 -13.11
CA LEU A 12 6.90 -1.77 -13.67
C LEU A 12 8.00 -1.18 -14.56
N LYS A 13 9.00 -1.99 -14.86
CA LYS A 13 10.14 -1.61 -15.72
C LYS A 13 9.70 -1.17 -17.13
N ASN A 14 8.65 -1.77 -17.66
CA ASN A 14 8.05 -1.42 -18.96
C ASN A 14 7.20 -0.14 -18.94
N GLY A 15 7.09 0.55 -17.80
CA GLY A 15 6.29 1.76 -17.63
C GLY A 15 4.81 1.53 -17.33
N CYS A 16 4.36 0.27 -17.19
CA CYS A 16 2.97 -0.04 -16.84
C CYS A 16 2.76 0.03 -15.32
N TYR A 17 1.63 0.59 -14.91
CA TYR A 17 1.16 0.52 -13.52
C TYR A 17 0.37 -0.77 -13.30
N THR A 18 0.57 -1.41 -12.15
CA THR A 18 -0.12 -2.65 -11.79
C THR A 18 -1.50 -2.43 -11.19
N GLY A 19 -1.79 -1.21 -10.71
CA GLY A 19 -3.09 -0.81 -10.18
C GLY A 19 -3.97 -0.09 -11.19
N ALA A 20 -5.13 0.37 -10.74
CA ALA A 20 -6.06 1.15 -11.57
C ALA A 20 -5.43 2.49 -11.99
N THR A 21 -5.52 2.80 -13.27
CA THR A 21 -4.95 4.05 -13.81
C THR A 21 -5.97 5.17 -13.97
N GLY A 22 -7.26 4.85 -13.87
CA GLY A 22 -8.37 5.80 -14.04
C GLY A 22 -8.58 6.31 -15.47
N LYS A 23 -7.77 5.87 -16.44
CA LYS A 23 -7.78 6.40 -17.83
C LYS A 23 -9.16 6.38 -18.47
N LYS A 24 -9.94 5.33 -18.25
CA LYS A 24 -11.25 5.14 -18.90
C LYS A 24 -12.31 6.14 -18.42
N TYR A 25 -12.18 6.67 -17.20
CA TYR A 25 -13.20 7.48 -16.53
C TYR A 25 -12.68 8.83 -16.05
N GLY A 26 -11.52 9.29 -16.56
CA GLY A 26 -10.88 10.52 -16.09
C GLY A 26 -10.45 10.50 -14.63
N GLY A 27 -10.35 9.32 -14.04
CA GLY A 27 -9.98 9.12 -12.64
C GLY A 27 -8.49 9.23 -12.37
N CYS A 28 -8.11 9.14 -11.10
CA CYS A 28 -6.73 9.21 -10.69
C CYS A 28 -6.04 7.83 -10.76
N ASN A 29 -4.73 7.86 -10.93
CA ASN A 29 -3.90 6.67 -10.85
C ASN A 29 -3.74 6.25 -9.39
N GLU A 30 -4.18 5.04 -9.05
CA GLU A 30 -4.19 4.51 -7.69
C GLU A 30 -2.81 4.52 -7.03
N TYR A 31 -1.78 4.01 -7.72
CA TYR A 31 -0.43 3.98 -7.18
C TYR A 31 0.12 5.38 -6.87
N LYS A 32 -0.03 6.31 -7.81
CA LYS A 32 0.44 7.70 -7.63
C LYS A 32 -0.27 8.37 -6.45
N TRP A 33 -1.59 8.20 -6.38
CA TRP A 33 -2.39 8.79 -5.31
C TRP A 33 -2.02 8.20 -3.94
N CYS A 34 -2.01 6.88 -3.81
CA CYS A 34 -1.65 6.21 -2.56
C CYS A 34 -0.21 6.53 -2.13
N LYS A 35 0.73 6.62 -3.08
CA LYS A 35 2.12 7.00 -2.79
C LYS A 35 2.22 8.42 -2.23
N ALA A 36 1.50 9.38 -2.81
CA ALA A 36 1.45 10.75 -2.30
C ALA A 36 0.76 10.82 -0.94
N PHE A 37 -0.42 10.21 -0.82
CA PHE A 37 -1.21 10.21 0.41
C PHE A 37 -0.50 9.51 1.58
N SER A 38 0.28 8.47 1.32
CA SER A 38 1.04 7.77 2.35
C SER A 38 2.02 8.68 3.11
N LYS A 39 2.48 9.78 2.49
CA LYS A 39 3.33 10.77 3.18
C LYS A 39 2.54 11.50 4.26
N GLN A 40 1.31 11.90 3.95
CA GLN A 40 0.41 12.60 4.89
C GLN A 40 0.00 11.67 6.04
N VAL A 41 -0.38 10.43 5.72
CA VAL A 41 -0.73 9.41 6.73
C VAL A 41 0.46 9.14 7.66
N ALA A 42 1.66 8.96 7.11
CA ALA A 42 2.87 8.75 7.91
C ALA A 42 3.15 9.95 8.84
N ALA A 43 3.00 11.17 8.34
CA ALA A 43 3.19 12.39 9.14
C ALA A 43 2.18 12.48 10.28
N ALA A 44 0.90 12.21 10.01
CA ALA A 44 -0.16 12.20 11.02
C ALA A 44 0.07 11.14 12.11
N LEU A 45 0.44 9.93 11.72
CA LEU A 45 0.75 8.86 12.66
C LEU A 45 1.98 9.18 13.53
N ARG A 46 3.03 9.76 12.94
CA ARG A 46 4.22 10.19 13.69
C ARG A 46 3.90 11.31 14.67
N LYS A 47 3.04 12.27 14.30
CA LYS A 47 2.55 13.33 15.20
C LYS A 47 1.82 12.75 16.41
N ASN A 48 1.18 11.58 16.27
CA ASN A 48 0.52 10.87 17.36
C ASN A 48 1.46 9.89 18.11
N GLY A 49 2.77 10.05 17.98
CA GLY A 49 3.78 9.31 18.75
C GLY A 49 4.10 7.90 18.22
N HIS A 50 3.71 7.56 16.98
CA HIS A 50 4.05 6.28 16.38
C HIS A 50 5.36 6.33 15.60
N ILE A 51 6.10 5.21 15.59
CA ILE A 51 7.23 5.01 14.69
C ILE A 51 6.66 4.46 13.38
N VAL A 52 6.84 5.17 12.27
CA VAL A 52 6.25 4.78 10.98
C VAL A 52 7.31 4.65 9.91
N HIS A 53 7.42 3.46 9.33
CA HIS A 53 8.23 3.20 8.16
C HIS A 53 7.33 3.03 6.93
N ARG A 54 7.62 3.81 5.90
CA ARG A 54 6.93 3.69 4.62
C ARG A 54 7.65 2.66 3.74
N ILE A 55 6.89 1.69 3.24
CA ILE A 55 7.39 0.65 2.33
C ILE A 55 6.69 0.84 0.98
N VAL A 56 7.43 1.34 0.00
CA VAL A 56 6.95 1.61 -1.36
C VAL A 56 7.79 0.80 -2.33
N CYS A 57 7.15 0.10 -3.26
CA CYS A 57 7.86 -0.62 -4.30
C CYS A 57 8.71 0.34 -5.14
N PRO A 58 9.98 -0.01 -5.44
CA PRO A 58 10.85 0.84 -6.26
C PRO A 58 10.30 0.95 -7.68
N GLU A 59 10.25 2.16 -8.22
CA GLU A 59 9.73 2.42 -9.56
C GLU A 59 10.66 1.82 -10.63
N LYS A 60 10.06 1.28 -11.68
CA LYS A 60 10.75 0.70 -12.85
C LYS A 60 11.77 -0.39 -12.52
N SER A 61 11.58 -1.10 -11.42
CA SER A 61 12.49 -2.18 -10.98
C SER A 61 11.93 -3.56 -11.20
N PHE A 62 10.61 -3.74 -11.10
CA PHE A 62 9.98 -5.04 -11.26
C PHE A 62 9.60 -5.33 -12.71
N LEU A 63 9.76 -6.59 -13.11
CA LEU A 63 9.34 -7.09 -14.42
C LEU A 63 7.86 -7.50 -14.45
N SER A 64 7.32 -7.90 -13.30
CA SER A 64 5.93 -8.34 -13.17
C SER A 64 5.32 -7.97 -11.81
N PRO A 65 3.97 -7.93 -11.71
CA PRO A 65 3.27 -7.66 -10.45
C PRO A 65 3.57 -8.67 -9.35
N SER A 66 3.95 -9.89 -9.71
CA SER A 66 4.27 -10.96 -8.76
C SER A 66 5.45 -10.64 -7.83
N GLN A 67 6.30 -9.70 -8.22
CA GLN A 67 7.46 -9.28 -7.42
C GLN A 67 7.12 -8.27 -6.32
N GLU A 68 5.95 -7.63 -6.37
CA GLU A 68 5.53 -6.63 -5.38
C GLU A 68 5.36 -7.21 -3.98
N ARG A 69 4.64 -8.34 -3.89
CA ARG A 69 4.32 -8.97 -2.61
C ARG A 69 5.57 -9.48 -1.88
N PRO A 70 6.46 -10.26 -2.49
CA PRO A 70 7.69 -10.69 -1.85
C PRO A 70 8.53 -9.50 -1.35
N TYR A 71 8.71 -8.49 -2.18
CA TYR A 71 9.44 -7.27 -1.82
C TYR A 71 8.90 -6.60 -0.55
N LYS A 72 7.58 -6.45 -0.44
CA LYS A 72 6.94 -5.86 0.74
C LYS A 72 7.05 -6.76 1.96
N LEU A 73 6.76 -8.06 1.79
CA LEU A 73 6.78 -9.03 2.90
C LEU A 73 8.17 -9.17 3.53
N ASP A 74 9.23 -9.20 2.73
CA ASP A 74 10.61 -9.28 3.24
C ASP A 74 10.92 -8.12 4.18
N ARG A 75 10.52 -6.90 3.80
CA ARG A 75 10.72 -5.70 4.62
C ARG A 75 9.84 -5.65 5.86
N ILE A 76 8.59 -6.09 5.72
CA ILE A 76 7.66 -6.18 6.84
C ILE A 76 8.17 -7.18 7.87
N ASN A 77 8.62 -8.34 7.42
CA ASN A 77 9.12 -9.39 8.30
C ASN A 77 10.42 -9.01 9.01
N ALA A 78 11.33 -8.37 8.29
CA ALA A 78 12.58 -7.87 8.87
C ALA A 78 12.38 -6.70 9.85
N GLY A 79 11.29 -5.95 9.72
CA GLY A 79 11.08 -4.71 10.47
C GLY A 79 10.47 -4.86 11.86
N ASN A 80 9.95 -6.02 12.20
CA ASN A 80 9.34 -6.30 13.52
C ASN A 80 8.26 -5.27 13.92
N TYR A 81 7.25 -5.07 13.07
CA TYR A 81 6.17 -4.11 13.25
C TYR A 81 5.03 -4.65 14.09
N ASP A 82 4.40 -3.75 14.88
CA ASP A 82 3.18 -4.04 15.65
C ASP A 82 1.93 -4.04 14.76
N LEU A 83 1.95 -3.19 13.71
CA LEU A 83 0.84 -3.01 12.78
C LEU A 83 1.36 -2.80 11.36
N VAL A 84 0.68 -3.38 10.40
CA VAL A 84 0.90 -3.15 8.97
C VAL A 84 -0.35 -2.57 8.35
N ILE A 85 -0.22 -1.44 7.67
CA ILE A 85 -1.29 -0.76 6.94
C ILE A 85 -0.92 -0.74 5.47
N GLU A 86 -1.79 -1.21 4.59
CA GLU A 86 -1.62 -1.08 3.14
C GLU A 86 -2.68 -0.14 2.56
N LEU A 87 -2.26 0.84 1.77
CA LEU A 87 -3.13 1.80 1.13
C LEU A 87 -3.50 1.35 -0.28
N HIS A 88 -4.80 1.33 -0.57
CA HIS A 88 -5.39 1.08 -1.86
C HIS A 88 -6.52 2.08 -2.15
N LEU A 89 -6.82 2.30 -3.42
CA LEU A 89 -8.09 2.88 -3.86
C LEU A 89 -8.96 1.74 -4.38
N ASN A 90 -10.14 1.55 -3.79
CA ASN A 90 -11.12 0.64 -4.36
C ASN A 90 -11.66 1.25 -5.65
N ALA A 91 -11.50 0.55 -6.77
CA ALA A 91 -12.27 0.89 -7.96
C ALA A 91 -13.76 0.79 -7.60
N PRO A 92 -14.60 1.78 -7.93
CA PRO A 92 -16.02 1.72 -7.64
C PRO A 92 -16.63 0.58 -8.45
N CYS A 93 -16.77 -0.56 -7.83
CA CYS A 93 -17.83 -1.49 -8.20
C CYS A 93 -19.13 -0.77 -7.84
N ARG A 94 -20.13 -0.76 -8.71
CA ARG A 94 -21.38 -0.01 -8.57
C ARG A 94 -22.20 -0.30 -7.30
N CYS A 95 -21.65 -0.96 -6.33
CA CYS A 95 -22.30 -1.31 -5.08
C CYS A 95 -21.34 -1.13 -3.92
N SER A 96 -21.70 -0.17 -3.06
CA SER A 96 -21.31 -0.08 -1.66
C SER A 96 -19.96 0.55 -1.29
N LEU A 97 -20.15 1.55 -0.49
CA LEU A 97 -19.27 2.20 0.46
C LEU A 97 -18.35 1.20 1.20
N THR A 98 -17.08 1.58 1.28
CA THR A 98 -16.12 1.24 2.34
C THR A 98 -16.13 -0.22 2.82
N THR A 99 -15.34 -1.06 2.22
CA THR A 99 -14.99 -2.33 2.86
C THR A 99 -13.56 -2.23 3.39
N LEU A 100 -13.44 -1.97 4.67
CA LEU A 100 -12.20 -2.17 5.41
C LEU A 100 -11.92 -3.68 5.42
N ARG A 101 -10.99 -4.16 4.63
CA ARG A 101 -10.57 -5.56 4.70
C ARG A 101 -9.42 -5.68 5.69
N ILE A 102 -9.74 -6.25 6.87
CA ILE A 102 -8.73 -6.73 7.81
C ILE A 102 -8.31 -8.12 7.33
N CYS A 103 -7.13 -8.24 6.76
CA CYS A 103 -6.58 -9.53 6.39
C CYS A 103 -5.72 -10.05 7.55
N GLN A 104 -6.23 -11.03 8.29
CA GLN A 104 -5.43 -11.78 9.26
C GLN A 104 -4.60 -12.82 8.52
N THR A 105 -3.29 -12.63 8.45
CA THR A 105 -2.37 -13.70 8.07
C THR A 105 -1.79 -14.38 9.31
N MET A 106 -1.46 -15.65 9.20
CA MET A 106 -1.18 -16.64 10.23
C MET A 106 0.05 -16.41 11.14
N THR A 107 0.49 -15.20 11.29
CA THR A 107 1.45 -14.80 12.32
C THR A 107 0.94 -13.52 12.96
N SER A 108 0.75 -13.47 14.23
CA SER A 108 0.21 -12.45 15.16
C SER A 108 0.27 -10.95 14.79
N LYS A 109 0.43 -10.59 13.53
CA LYS A 109 0.50 -9.21 13.02
C LYS A 109 -0.86 -8.81 12.45
N ARG A 110 -1.37 -7.66 12.86
CA ARG A 110 -2.63 -7.10 12.35
C ARG A 110 -2.35 -6.36 11.04
N TYR A 111 -3.05 -6.74 9.96
CA TYR A 111 -3.03 -6.03 8.68
C TYR A 111 -4.33 -5.26 8.50
N VAL A 112 -4.22 -4.01 8.10
CA VAL A 112 -5.36 -3.15 7.74
C VAL A 112 -5.13 -2.66 6.31
N ILE A 113 -6.10 -2.91 5.42
CA ILE A 113 -6.13 -2.36 4.06
C ILE A 113 -7.15 -1.22 4.08
N LEU A 114 -6.69 -0.02 3.77
CA LEU A 114 -7.51 1.19 3.69
C LEU A 114 -7.75 1.57 2.24
#